data_1837566e951aa40ab865e4d6490d2775
#
_entry.id   1837566e951aa40ab865e4d6490d2775
#
_cell.length_a   1.000
_cell.length_b   1.000
_cell.length_c   1.000
_cell.angle_alpha   90.00
_cell.angle_beta   90.00
_cell.angle_gamma   90.00
#
_symmetry.space_group_name_H-M   'P 1'
#
loop_
_entity.id
_entity.type
_entity.pdbx_description
1 polymer ?
#
loop_
_entity_poly.entity_id
_entity_poly.type
_entity_poly.pdbx_seq_one_letter_code
_entity_poly.pdbx_strand_id
1 'polypeptide(L)'
;MNGDIRPPRRPTTAQPESEERRMDVLPLARDGDAPGDLIAAPTNTETEESLAPSDKPVSKRSKRKIVLWSLIGLLFAIFLLAAGAAVWYFQALTPVDRNDESHVRLSIKSGSGPTQIGQVLYDKGLIRSTLAFDLYTRINGVRNQLQAGAYSLSPSESTPEIIGHLTSGRTDMISITFYPGATLRDTTDTPEDKKTDVTSVLLRAGYTKQEIEAALSKSYAARGVASDALFEGKPAEAGLEGYVYGETYAFSSDATVEDILSHVFDVYYEKILAQNIIEPLKQRGFTLYQGIILASIVQREVSAANANEASEDQRQVAQVFYNRLAMNMPLGSDVTAYYGADQIGESRTVEVDTPYNTRKYPGLTPGPIAVPSVGALAAVANPADNDYIYFLSGDDDVTYFGRTDEEHQANIKNHCHVKCAIP
;
A
#
# COMPACT_ATOMS: atom_id res chain seq x y z
N MET A 1 12.07 36.98 38.65
CA MET A 1 12.43 37.39 37.28
C MET A 1 11.50 36.67 36.36
N ASN A 2 10.45 37.36 35.95
CA ASN A 2 9.39 36.83 35.04
C ASN A 2 9.92 36.87 33.63
N GLY A 3 9.95 35.74 32.94
CA GLY A 3 10.22 35.61 31.52
C GLY A 3 8.98 35.08 30.80
N ASP A 4 8.29 36.00 30.15
CA ASP A 4 7.09 35.81 29.36
C ASP A 4 7.47 35.10 28.06
N ILE A 5 7.05 33.84 27.85
CA ILE A 5 7.24 33.11 26.59
C ILE A 5 5.88 33.05 25.89
N ARG A 6 5.72 33.91 24.86
CA ARG A 6 4.56 33.88 23.95
C ARG A 6 4.68 32.72 22.96
N PRO A 7 3.59 32.03 22.62
CA PRO A 7 3.57 31.00 21.58
C PRO A 7 3.67 31.59 20.16
N PRO A 8 4.22 30.87 19.18
CA PRO A 8 4.38 31.36 17.82
C PRO A 8 3.03 31.44 17.10
N ARG A 9 2.83 32.56 16.37
CA ARG A 9 1.67 32.82 15.52
C ARG A 9 1.65 31.87 14.30
N ARG A 10 0.48 31.33 13.99
CA ARG A 10 0.20 30.61 12.73
C ARG A 10 0.35 31.59 11.53
N PRO A 11 0.90 31.13 10.41
CA PRO A 11 0.85 31.91 9.18
C PRO A 11 -0.55 31.87 8.58
N THR A 12 -1.04 33.05 8.25
CA THR A 12 -2.30 33.30 7.54
C THR A 12 -2.13 32.87 6.09
N THR A 13 -2.97 32.00 5.60
CA THR A 13 -3.11 31.64 4.20
C THR A 13 -3.69 32.81 3.43
N ALA A 14 -2.91 33.38 2.52
CA ALA A 14 -3.39 34.30 1.50
C ALA A 14 -4.05 33.52 0.36
N GLN A 15 -5.29 33.87 0.05
CA GLN A 15 -5.98 33.46 -1.16
C GLN A 15 -5.40 34.23 -2.36
N PRO A 16 -5.24 33.66 -3.54
CA PRO A 16 -4.97 34.41 -4.74
C PRO A 16 -6.27 34.97 -5.32
N GLU A 17 -6.30 36.29 -5.49
CA GLU A 17 -7.31 37.01 -6.25
C GLU A 17 -7.29 36.58 -7.72
N SER A 18 -8.46 36.30 -8.25
CA SER A 18 -8.72 36.06 -9.67
C SER A 18 -8.69 37.39 -10.44
N GLU A 19 -7.68 37.59 -11.25
CA GLU A 19 -7.64 38.66 -12.28
C GLU A 19 -8.54 38.28 -13.46
N GLU A 20 -9.72 38.90 -13.51
CA GLU A 20 -10.57 38.98 -14.70
C GLU A 20 -9.87 39.86 -15.75
N ARG A 21 -9.36 39.30 -16.82
CA ARG A 21 -8.88 40.02 -17.99
C ARG A 21 -10.07 40.35 -18.91
N ARG A 22 -10.53 41.61 -18.85
CA ARG A 22 -11.51 42.20 -19.78
C ARG A 22 -11.00 42.10 -21.22
N MET A 23 -11.81 41.53 -22.09
CA MET A 23 -11.72 41.68 -23.54
C MET A 23 -12.26 43.03 -23.92
N ASP A 24 -11.41 43.91 -24.45
CA ASP A 24 -11.79 45.15 -25.13
C ASP A 24 -12.33 44.82 -26.51
N VAL A 25 -13.59 45.20 -26.70
CA VAL A 25 -14.33 45.12 -27.98
C VAL A 25 -14.06 46.40 -28.72
N LEU A 26 -13.50 46.32 -29.92
CA LEU A 26 -13.39 47.44 -30.90
C LEU A 26 -14.78 47.69 -31.53
N PRO A 27 -15.20 48.96 -31.68
CA PRO A 27 -16.48 49.28 -32.29
C PRO A 27 -16.35 49.41 -33.82
N LEU A 28 -17.35 48.86 -34.51
CA LEU A 28 -17.70 49.07 -35.90
C LEU A 28 -18.05 50.56 -36.14
N ALA A 29 -17.40 51.17 -37.16
CA ALA A 29 -17.86 52.44 -37.71
C ALA A 29 -18.64 52.21 -39.01
N ARG A 30 -19.76 52.85 -39.05
CA ARG A 30 -20.77 52.85 -40.11
C ARG A 30 -20.59 54.06 -41.01
N ASP A 31 -20.78 53.81 -42.32
CA ASP A 31 -21.41 54.62 -43.40
C ASP A 31 -21.42 56.14 -43.35
N GLY A 32 -21.08 56.70 -44.48
CA GLY A 32 -21.61 58.02 -44.85
C GLY A 32 -20.95 58.68 -46.03
N ASP A 33 -21.60 58.49 -47.20
CA ASP A 33 -21.84 59.50 -48.29
C ASP A 33 -20.73 60.12 -49.15
N ALA A 34 -20.91 59.85 -50.43
CA ALA A 34 -20.47 60.62 -51.56
C ALA A 34 -21.17 62.06 -51.59
N PRO A 35 -20.91 63.03 -52.47
CA PRO A 35 -20.58 62.89 -53.89
C PRO A 35 -19.73 64.07 -54.48
N GLY A 36 -19.45 63.93 -55.79
CA GLY A 36 -19.44 65.14 -56.67
C GLY A 36 -18.14 65.46 -57.45
N ASP A 37 -18.29 65.24 -58.64
CA ASP A 37 -18.14 66.10 -59.87
C ASP A 37 -16.77 66.16 -60.52
N LEU A 38 -16.71 65.57 -61.70
CA LEU A 38 -16.79 66.06 -63.06
C LEU A 38 -15.51 66.71 -63.69
N ILE A 39 -15.30 66.31 -64.97
CA ILE A 39 -14.71 67.01 -66.10
C ILE A 39 -13.24 66.67 -66.35
N ALA A 40 -12.77 66.23 -67.43
CA ALA A 40 -12.97 66.14 -68.83
C ALA A 40 -11.80 65.41 -69.51
N ALA A 41 -12.07 64.70 -70.55
CA ALA A 41 -11.07 64.29 -71.56
C ALA A 41 -10.58 65.43 -72.41
N PRO A 42 -9.48 65.32 -73.12
CA PRO A 42 -9.63 64.96 -74.53
C PRO A 42 -8.54 64.01 -75.11
N THR A 43 -9.03 63.20 -75.97
CA THR A 43 -8.63 62.65 -77.27
C THR A 43 -7.21 62.90 -77.83
N ASN A 44 -6.81 61.81 -78.53
CA ASN A 44 -5.95 61.69 -79.75
C ASN A 44 -4.48 61.44 -79.48
N THR A 45 -3.76 60.52 -80.10
CA THR A 45 -3.85 60.00 -81.50
C THR A 45 -2.97 58.78 -81.63
N GLU A 46 -3.33 57.90 -82.53
CA GLU A 46 -2.66 56.70 -83.01
C GLU A 46 -1.14 56.84 -83.20
N THR A 47 -0.40 55.80 -82.88
CA THR A 47 0.60 55.26 -83.84
C THR A 47 0.85 53.77 -83.53
N GLU A 48 0.48 52.92 -84.49
CA GLU A 48 0.92 51.57 -84.60
C GLU A 48 2.45 51.51 -84.74
N GLU A 49 3.10 50.74 -83.89
CA GLU A 49 4.41 50.18 -84.21
C GLU A 49 4.51 48.71 -83.70
N SER A 50 4.48 47.89 -84.70
CA SER A 50 4.74 46.45 -84.66
C SER A 50 6.13 46.14 -84.03
N LEU A 51 6.18 45.42 -82.95
CA LEU A 51 7.43 44.80 -82.53
C LEU A 51 7.18 43.36 -82.04
N ALA A 52 7.88 42.45 -82.66
CA ALA A 52 7.92 40.98 -82.53
C ALA A 52 8.13 40.50 -81.10
N PRO A 53 7.71 39.25 -80.76
CA PRO A 53 7.91 38.69 -79.45
C PRO A 53 9.39 38.36 -79.19
N SER A 54 9.96 39.06 -78.24
CA SER A 54 11.31 38.79 -77.70
C SER A 54 11.22 37.50 -76.87
N ASP A 55 11.62 36.40 -77.44
CA ASP A 55 11.95 35.13 -76.73
C ASP A 55 13.13 35.39 -75.79
N LYS A 56 12.83 35.68 -74.49
CA LYS A 56 13.85 35.61 -73.44
C LYS A 56 14.00 34.16 -73.00
N PRO A 57 15.21 33.55 -73.08
CA PRO A 57 15.39 32.18 -72.62
C PRO A 57 15.19 32.09 -71.11
N VAL A 58 14.16 31.40 -70.68
CA VAL A 58 13.93 31.11 -69.30
C VAL A 58 15.12 30.31 -68.79
N SER A 59 15.93 30.99 -67.98
CA SER A 59 17.16 30.49 -67.40
C SER A 59 16.98 29.14 -66.71
N LYS A 60 17.54 28.08 -67.26
CA LYS A 60 17.59 26.71 -66.67
C LYS A 60 18.18 26.68 -65.23
N ARG A 61 18.81 27.77 -64.78
CA ARG A 61 19.33 27.94 -63.41
C ARG A 61 18.26 28.11 -62.34
N SER A 62 17.08 28.63 -62.69
CA SER A 62 15.97 28.82 -61.75
C SER A 62 15.34 27.50 -61.32
N LYS A 63 15.11 26.54 -62.25
CA LYS A 63 14.50 25.25 -61.97
C LYS A 63 15.39 24.37 -61.06
N ARG A 64 16.70 24.40 -61.23
CA ARG A 64 17.63 23.64 -60.36
C ARG A 64 17.66 24.16 -58.91
N LYS A 65 17.54 25.48 -58.70
CA LYS A 65 17.46 26.07 -57.35
C LYS A 65 16.14 25.70 -56.67
N ILE A 66 15.01 25.72 -57.38
CA ILE A 66 13.71 25.34 -56.84
C ILE A 66 13.73 23.87 -56.43
N VAL A 67 14.24 22.95 -57.27
CA VAL A 67 14.37 21.54 -56.95
C VAL A 67 15.30 21.33 -55.74
N LEU A 68 16.41 22.05 -55.66
CA LEU A 68 17.32 21.95 -54.51
C LEU A 68 16.64 22.44 -53.21
N TRP A 69 15.92 23.55 -53.21
CA TRP A 69 15.20 24.05 -52.06
C TRP A 69 14.03 23.15 -51.64
N SER A 70 13.35 22.51 -52.59
CA SER A 70 12.29 21.51 -52.29
C SER A 70 12.86 20.25 -51.69
N LEU A 71 14.02 19.77 -52.14
CA LEU A 71 14.75 18.65 -51.52
C LEU A 71 15.21 18.96 -50.09
N ILE A 72 15.78 20.16 -49.88
CA ILE A 72 16.16 20.59 -48.52
C ILE A 72 14.92 20.69 -47.61
N GLY A 73 13.82 21.24 -48.11
CA GLY A 73 12.55 21.31 -47.37
C GLY A 73 12.01 19.92 -47.01
N LEU A 74 12.09 18.98 -47.95
CA LEU A 74 11.68 17.59 -47.71
C LEU A 74 12.56 16.91 -46.65
N LEU A 75 13.88 17.05 -46.77
CA LEU A 75 14.84 16.51 -45.78
C LEU A 75 14.63 17.12 -44.39
N PHE A 76 14.37 18.44 -44.32
CA PHE A 76 14.04 19.11 -43.08
C PHE A 76 12.72 18.63 -42.47
N ALA A 77 11.68 18.39 -43.30
CA ALA A 77 10.41 17.80 -42.83
C ALA A 77 10.61 16.38 -42.31
N ILE A 78 11.40 15.54 -43.00
CA ILE A 78 11.76 14.18 -42.54
C ILE A 78 12.53 14.27 -41.23
N PHE A 79 13.47 15.21 -41.12
CA PHE A 79 14.22 15.42 -39.88
C PHE A 79 13.30 15.80 -38.70
N LEU A 80 12.35 16.71 -38.91
CA LEU A 80 11.36 17.09 -37.89
C LEU A 80 10.47 15.91 -37.48
N LEU A 81 10.02 15.10 -38.44
CA LEU A 81 9.25 13.89 -38.16
C LEU A 81 10.08 12.87 -37.38
N ALA A 82 11.33 12.64 -37.76
CA ALA A 82 12.25 11.76 -37.04
C ALA A 82 12.54 12.26 -35.63
N ALA A 83 12.75 13.58 -35.46
CA ALA A 83 12.95 14.20 -34.16
C ALA A 83 11.70 14.04 -33.27
N GLY A 84 10.50 14.28 -33.81
CA GLY A 84 9.23 14.07 -33.13
C GLY A 84 9.01 12.60 -32.72
N ALA A 85 9.32 11.66 -33.61
CA ALA A 85 9.24 10.24 -33.34
C ALA A 85 10.26 9.81 -32.24
N ALA A 86 11.45 10.37 -32.24
CA ALA A 86 12.46 10.12 -31.20
C ALA A 86 11.98 10.64 -29.83
N VAL A 87 11.45 11.87 -29.77
CA VAL A 87 10.91 12.43 -28.51
C VAL A 87 9.76 11.55 -27.99
N TRP A 88 8.81 11.20 -28.86
CA TRP A 88 7.72 10.29 -28.51
C TRP A 88 8.24 8.94 -27.97
N TYR A 89 9.23 8.36 -28.64
CA TYR A 89 9.81 7.07 -28.26
C TYR A 89 10.42 7.12 -26.85
N PHE A 90 11.25 8.12 -26.56
CA PHE A 90 11.86 8.26 -25.24
C PHE A 90 10.82 8.55 -24.15
N GLN A 91 9.78 9.34 -24.44
CA GLN A 91 8.70 9.58 -23.49
C GLN A 91 7.88 8.29 -23.23
N ALA A 92 7.65 7.48 -24.25
CA ALA A 92 6.91 6.22 -24.12
C ALA A 92 7.67 5.16 -23.31
N LEU A 93 8.98 5.31 -23.13
CA LEU A 93 9.81 4.41 -22.29
C LEU A 93 9.85 4.83 -20.81
N THR A 94 9.38 6.04 -20.47
CA THR A 94 9.36 6.51 -19.07
C THR A 94 8.29 5.77 -18.24
N PRO A 95 8.43 5.74 -16.90
CA PRO A 95 7.42 5.18 -16.01
C PRO A 95 6.01 5.68 -16.28
N VAL A 96 5.00 4.83 -16.09
CA VAL A 96 3.59 5.20 -16.22
C VAL A 96 3.22 6.18 -15.10
N ASP A 97 3.59 5.89 -13.87
CA ASP A 97 3.45 6.78 -12.73
C ASP A 97 4.69 6.66 -11.82
N ARG A 98 5.47 7.74 -11.70
CA ARG A 98 6.69 7.76 -10.90
C ARG A 98 6.46 7.69 -9.40
N ASN A 99 5.25 7.97 -8.95
CA ASN A 99 4.89 8.02 -7.54
C ASN A 99 4.12 6.78 -7.09
N ASP A 100 3.72 5.91 -8.03
CA ASP A 100 3.02 4.67 -7.73
C ASP A 100 4.04 3.54 -7.54
N GLU A 101 4.44 3.32 -6.29
CA GLU A 101 5.31 2.22 -5.88
C GLU A 101 4.56 0.91 -5.62
N SER A 102 3.26 0.85 -5.94
CA SER A 102 2.50 -0.39 -5.82
C SER A 102 3.08 -1.49 -6.71
N HIS A 103 3.02 -2.72 -6.23
CA HIS A 103 3.50 -3.89 -6.97
C HIS A 103 2.36 -4.58 -7.71
N VAL A 104 2.49 -4.70 -9.04
CA VAL A 104 1.56 -5.43 -9.90
C VAL A 104 2.15 -6.79 -10.22
N ARG A 105 1.49 -7.84 -9.74
CA ARG A 105 1.87 -9.24 -10.04
C ARG A 105 1.34 -9.66 -11.40
N LEU A 106 2.20 -10.28 -12.20
CA LEU A 106 1.82 -10.85 -13.49
C LEU A 106 2.58 -12.15 -13.77
N SER A 107 1.93 -13.02 -14.52
CA SER A 107 2.54 -14.27 -14.99
C SER A 107 2.66 -14.23 -16.51
N ILE A 108 3.88 -14.43 -17.01
CA ILE A 108 4.18 -14.58 -18.43
C ILE A 108 4.27 -16.08 -18.73
N LYS A 109 3.33 -16.54 -19.57
CA LYS A 109 3.25 -17.96 -19.94
C LYS A 109 4.43 -18.37 -20.80
N SER A 110 4.89 -19.62 -20.62
CA SER A 110 5.89 -20.21 -21.52
C SER A 110 5.43 -20.16 -22.96
N GLY A 111 6.31 -19.70 -23.86
CA GLY A 111 6.00 -19.53 -25.29
C GLY A 111 5.33 -18.21 -25.65
N SER A 112 5.10 -17.29 -24.71
CA SER A 112 4.59 -15.95 -25.02
C SER A 112 5.62 -15.18 -25.85
N GLY A 113 5.17 -14.67 -27.01
CA GLY A 113 6.01 -13.81 -27.85
C GLY A 113 6.10 -12.36 -27.30
N PRO A 114 7.14 -11.58 -27.71
CA PRO A 114 7.35 -10.22 -27.21
C PRO A 114 6.13 -9.29 -27.36
N THR A 115 5.37 -9.42 -28.42
CA THR A 115 4.15 -8.64 -28.66
C THR A 115 3.05 -8.98 -27.63
N GLN A 116 2.90 -10.26 -27.29
CA GLN A 116 1.96 -10.71 -26.26
C GLN A 116 2.39 -10.20 -24.86
N ILE A 117 3.70 -10.28 -24.57
CA ILE A 117 4.26 -9.77 -23.32
C ILE A 117 4.01 -8.27 -23.22
N GLY A 118 4.32 -7.50 -24.28
CA GLY A 118 4.06 -6.05 -24.31
C GLY A 118 2.58 -5.71 -24.11
N GLN A 119 1.65 -6.52 -24.66
CA GLN A 119 0.21 -6.32 -24.46
C GLN A 119 -0.18 -6.56 -22.99
N VAL A 120 0.29 -7.64 -22.38
CA VAL A 120 0.03 -7.93 -20.95
C VAL A 120 0.53 -6.81 -20.05
N LEU A 121 1.74 -6.29 -20.30
CA LEU A 121 2.31 -5.18 -19.54
C LEU A 121 1.50 -3.89 -19.70
N TYR A 122 1.03 -3.60 -20.91
CA TYR A 122 0.20 -2.44 -21.20
C TYR A 122 -1.16 -2.53 -20.53
N ASP A 123 -1.83 -3.68 -20.61
CA ASP A 123 -3.14 -3.94 -20.02
C ASP A 123 -3.09 -3.86 -18.48
N LYS A 124 -1.94 -4.14 -17.89
CA LYS A 124 -1.66 -4.00 -16.46
C LYS A 124 -1.21 -2.60 -16.05
N GLY A 125 -1.10 -1.66 -16.98
CA GLY A 125 -0.67 -0.29 -16.68
C GLY A 125 0.81 -0.14 -16.32
N LEU A 126 1.66 -1.09 -16.73
CA LEU A 126 3.09 -1.10 -16.41
C LEU A 126 3.95 -0.41 -17.48
N ILE A 127 3.47 -0.29 -18.70
CA ILE A 127 4.14 0.43 -19.80
C ILE A 127 3.19 1.36 -20.53
N ARG A 128 3.71 2.45 -21.09
CA ARG A 128 2.91 3.45 -21.82
C ARG A 128 2.55 3.04 -23.24
N SER A 129 3.35 2.14 -23.86
CA SER A 129 3.17 1.79 -25.28
C SER A 129 3.78 0.43 -25.60
N THR A 130 2.95 -0.44 -26.18
CA THR A 130 3.36 -1.76 -26.72
C THR A 130 4.32 -1.60 -27.91
N LEU A 131 4.14 -0.56 -28.73
CA LEU A 131 5.01 -0.27 -29.87
C LEU A 131 6.41 0.14 -29.41
N ALA A 132 6.50 0.99 -28.37
CA ALA A 132 7.80 1.41 -27.83
C ALA A 132 8.54 0.23 -27.18
N PHE A 133 7.82 -0.65 -26.49
CA PHE A 133 8.35 -1.90 -25.92
C PHE A 133 8.90 -2.83 -27.01
N ASP A 134 8.14 -3.10 -28.07
CA ASP A 134 8.57 -3.96 -29.17
C ASP A 134 9.79 -3.36 -29.91
N LEU A 135 9.78 -2.05 -30.13
CA LEU A 135 10.91 -1.35 -30.75
C LEU A 135 12.17 -1.40 -29.87
N TYR A 136 12.03 -1.18 -28.55
CA TYR A 136 13.15 -1.25 -27.61
C TYR A 136 13.77 -2.66 -27.58
N THR A 137 12.95 -3.70 -27.50
CA THR A 137 13.44 -5.10 -27.48
C THR A 137 14.16 -5.48 -28.78
N ARG A 138 13.72 -4.94 -29.93
CA ARG A 138 14.40 -5.13 -31.21
C ARG A 138 15.74 -4.40 -31.30
N ILE A 139 15.75 -3.11 -30.97
CA ILE A 139 16.96 -2.27 -31.05
C ILE A 139 18.05 -2.80 -30.15
N ASN A 140 17.70 -3.23 -28.94
CA ASN A 140 18.66 -3.74 -27.96
C ASN A 140 18.96 -5.26 -28.10
N GLY A 141 18.32 -5.95 -29.05
CA GLY A 141 18.59 -7.37 -29.32
C GLY A 141 18.13 -8.33 -28.23
N VAL A 142 17.27 -7.87 -27.29
CA VAL A 142 16.83 -8.65 -26.11
C VAL A 142 15.52 -9.41 -26.33
N ARG A 143 14.97 -9.34 -27.52
CA ARG A 143 13.68 -9.92 -27.86
C ARG A 143 13.55 -11.41 -27.54
N ASN A 144 14.61 -12.19 -27.76
CA ASN A 144 14.66 -13.63 -27.50
C ASN A 144 15.16 -13.97 -26.09
N GLN A 145 15.45 -12.97 -25.28
CA GLN A 145 15.92 -13.15 -23.90
C GLN A 145 14.80 -12.94 -22.88
N LEU A 146 13.61 -12.50 -23.33
CA LEU A 146 12.43 -12.37 -22.47
C LEU A 146 12.01 -13.77 -22.00
N GLN A 147 11.92 -13.94 -20.68
CA GLN A 147 11.66 -15.23 -20.06
C GLN A 147 10.23 -15.31 -19.55
N ALA A 148 9.67 -16.52 -19.59
CA ALA A 148 8.43 -16.85 -18.92
C ALA A 148 8.69 -16.93 -17.41
N GLY A 149 7.68 -16.56 -16.61
CA GLY A 149 7.78 -16.58 -15.16
C GLY A 149 6.77 -15.66 -14.51
N ALA A 150 6.81 -15.61 -13.20
CA ALA A 150 6.05 -14.67 -12.41
C ALA A 150 6.94 -13.49 -12.03
N TYR A 151 6.39 -12.29 -12.17
CA TYR A 151 7.08 -11.04 -11.95
C TYR A 151 6.23 -10.12 -11.06
N SER A 152 6.90 -9.32 -10.23
CA SER A 152 6.30 -8.28 -9.42
C SER A 152 6.91 -6.94 -9.87
N LEU A 153 6.17 -6.17 -10.67
CA LEU A 153 6.63 -4.96 -11.32
C LEU A 153 5.82 -3.76 -10.85
N SER A 154 6.42 -2.57 -10.88
CA SER A 154 5.75 -1.33 -10.43
C SER A 154 5.48 -0.37 -11.60
N PRO A 155 4.37 0.39 -11.60
CA PRO A 155 4.13 1.50 -12.51
C PRO A 155 5.20 2.60 -12.43
N SER A 156 5.97 2.67 -11.34
CA SER A 156 7.11 3.59 -11.16
C SER A 156 8.38 3.17 -11.90
N GLU A 157 8.42 1.93 -12.43
CA GLU A 157 9.54 1.45 -13.22
C GLU A 157 9.42 1.89 -14.68
N SER A 158 10.56 2.19 -15.29
CA SER A 158 10.63 2.47 -16.74
C SER A 158 10.53 1.18 -17.56
N THR A 159 10.11 1.30 -18.81
CA THR A 159 10.08 0.14 -19.74
C THR A 159 11.44 -0.59 -19.84
N PRO A 160 12.60 0.08 -19.89
CA PRO A 160 13.91 -0.60 -19.84
C PRO A 160 14.18 -1.40 -18.56
N GLU A 161 13.77 -0.89 -17.39
CA GLU A 161 13.91 -1.58 -16.09
C GLU A 161 13.05 -2.84 -16.09
N ILE A 162 11.78 -2.72 -16.47
CA ILE A 162 10.86 -3.86 -16.64
C ILE A 162 11.47 -4.93 -17.57
N ILE A 163 12.04 -4.53 -18.73
CA ILE A 163 12.69 -5.47 -19.64
C ILE A 163 13.92 -6.12 -18.98
N GLY A 164 14.64 -5.39 -18.14
CA GLY A 164 15.73 -5.94 -17.33
C GLY A 164 15.28 -7.09 -16.43
N HIS A 165 14.16 -6.94 -15.73
CA HIS A 165 13.53 -8.01 -14.94
C HIS A 165 13.19 -9.22 -15.83
N LEU A 166 12.51 -8.99 -16.95
CA LEU A 166 12.07 -10.05 -17.87
C LEU A 166 13.22 -10.81 -18.54
N THR A 167 14.38 -10.19 -18.70
CA THR A 167 15.56 -10.82 -19.33
C THR A 167 16.48 -11.51 -18.34
N SER A 168 16.46 -11.10 -17.07
CA SER A 168 17.28 -11.73 -16.02
C SER A 168 16.81 -13.13 -15.66
N GLY A 169 15.54 -13.46 -15.92
CA GLY A 169 14.93 -14.75 -15.64
C GLY A 169 14.84 -15.10 -14.17
N ARG A 170 15.11 -14.14 -13.31
CA ARG A 170 14.92 -14.30 -11.88
C ARG A 170 13.44 -14.12 -11.57
N THR A 171 12.85 -15.13 -10.97
CA THR A 171 11.60 -14.95 -10.26
C THR A 171 11.86 -13.88 -9.22
N ASP A 172 11.18 -12.74 -9.33
CA ASP A 172 11.36 -11.66 -8.36
C ASP A 172 10.93 -12.17 -6.99
N MET A 173 11.74 -11.88 -5.97
CA MET A 173 11.37 -12.14 -4.59
C MET A 173 10.61 -10.91 -4.06
N ILE A 174 9.46 -11.16 -3.47
CA ILE A 174 8.69 -10.14 -2.74
C ILE A 174 8.96 -10.30 -1.26
N SER A 175 9.12 -9.17 -0.57
CA SER A 175 9.24 -9.14 0.88
C SER A 175 7.89 -8.73 1.49
N ILE A 176 7.37 -9.57 2.37
CA ILE A 176 6.07 -9.33 3.05
C ILE A 176 6.35 -9.31 4.55
N THR A 177 5.99 -8.20 5.21
CA THR A 177 6.11 -8.05 6.66
C THR A 177 4.73 -8.07 7.29
N PHE A 178 4.46 -9.07 8.14
CA PHE A 178 3.34 -9.06 9.06
C PHE A 178 3.80 -8.54 10.42
N TYR A 179 2.88 -7.99 11.19
CA TYR A 179 3.22 -7.27 12.43
C TYR A 179 2.57 -7.91 13.65
N PRO A 180 3.32 -8.11 14.76
CA PRO A 180 2.72 -8.51 16.03
C PRO A 180 1.67 -7.49 16.48
N GLY A 181 0.57 -7.96 17.03
CA GLY A 181 -0.57 -7.12 17.42
C GLY A 181 -1.49 -6.71 16.27
N ALA A 182 -1.16 -7.06 15.02
CA ALA A 182 -2.05 -6.84 13.89
C ALA A 182 -3.25 -7.80 13.91
N THR A 183 -4.36 -7.36 13.30
CA THR A 183 -5.55 -8.17 13.04
C THR A 183 -5.52 -8.72 11.61
N LEU A 184 -6.41 -9.61 11.26
CA LEU A 184 -6.60 -10.03 9.87
C LEU A 184 -7.14 -8.89 9.00
N ARG A 185 -7.97 -8.01 9.56
CA ARG A 185 -8.58 -6.87 8.87
C ARG A 185 -8.65 -5.68 9.80
N ASP A 186 -8.21 -4.53 9.34
CA ASP A 186 -8.42 -3.25 10.01
C ASP A 186 -9.64 -2.56 9.41
N THR A 187 -10.69 -2.44 10.20
CA THR A 187 -11.95 -1.76 9.84
C THR A 187 -11.97 -0.29 10.23
N THR A 188 -10.87 0.24 10.78
CA THR A 188 -10.76 1.64 11.17
C THR A 188 -10.53 2.58 9.98
N ASP A 189 -10.69 3.88 10.22
CA ASP A 189 -10.41 4.94 9.25
C ASP A 189 -8.91 5.22 9.07
N THR A 190 -8.04 4.31 9.52
CA THR A 190 -6.60 4.40 9.27
C THR A 190 -6.35 4.46 7.75
N PRO A 191 -5.53 5.38 7.24
CA PRO A 191 -5.17 5.42 5.83
C PRO A 191 -4.60 4.08 5.36
N GLU A 192 -5.00 3.61 4.16
CA GLU A 192 -4.66 2.28 3.63
C GLU A 192 -3.14 2.02 3.56
N ASP A 193 -2.34 3.06 3.27
CA ASP A 193 -0.88 3.00 3.24
C ASP A 193 -0.25 2.77 4.63
N LYS A 194 -0.99 3.08 5.70
CA LYS A 194 -0.55 2.94 7.10
C LYS A 194 -1.13 1.73 7.82
N LYS A 195 -2.11 1.05 7.23
CA LYS A 195 -2.67 -0.16 7.82
C LYS A 195 -1.63 -1.28 7.89
N THR A 196 -1.59 -1.97 9.01
CA THR A 196 -0.67 -3.09 9.27
C THR A 196 -1.36 -4.44 9.36
N ASP A 197 -2.67 -4.48 9.18
CA ASP A 197 -3.43 -5.73 9.14
C ASP A 197 -3.04 -6.62 7.96
N VAL A 198 -3.29 -7.90 8.12
CA VAL A 198 -2.88 -8.94 7.15
C VAL A 198 -3.44 -8.66 5.75
N THR A 199 -4.72 -8.28 5.67
CA THR A 199 -5.38 -8.03 4.38
C THR A 199 -4.74 -6.85 3.66
N SER A 200 -4.52 -5.73 4.34
CA SER A 200 -3.89 -4.53 3.74
C SER A 200 -2.43 -4.78 3.35
N VAL A 201 -1.68 -5.56 4.14
CA VAL A 201 -0.31 -5.97 3.79
C VAL A 201 -0.30 -6.79 2.49
N LEU A 202 -1.18 -7.79 2.37
CA LEU A 202 -1.27 -8.63 1.17
C LEU A 202 -1.78 -7.86 -0.06
N LEU A 203 -2.71 -6.90 0.11
CA LEU A 203 -3.15 -6.01 -0.98
C LEU A 203 -1.98 -5.18 -1.51
N ARG A 204 -1.16 -4.58 -0.64
CA ARG A 204 0.05 -3.84 -1.04
C ARG A 204 1.09 -4.72 -1.72
N ALA A 205 1.15 -6.01 -1.36
CA ALA A 205 2.00 -6.99 -2.05
C ALA A 205 1.45 -7.42 -3.42
N GLY A 206 0.32 -6.84 -3.88
CA GLY A 206 -0.25 -7.06 -5.21
C GLY A 206 -1.21 -8.24 -5.32
N TYR A 207 -1.70 -8.79 -4.19
CA TYR A 207 -2.76 -9.80 -4.19
C TYR A 207 -4.13 -9.15 -4.29
N THR A 208 -5.07 -9.81 -4.95
CA THR A 208 -6.46 -9.33 -5.02
C THR A 208 -7.23 -9.69 -3.75
N LYS A 209 -8.24 -8.89 -3.42
CA LYS A 209 -9.14 -9.18 -2.30
C LYS A 209 -9.74 -10.57 -2.39
N GLN A 210 -10.09 -11.04 -3.60
CA GLN A 210 -10.65 -12.36 -3.83
C GLN A 210 -9.66 -13.48 -3.47
N GLU A 211 -8.38 -13.37 -3.85
CA GLU A 211 -7.34 -14.34 -3.51
C GLU A 211 -7.13 -14.40 -2.00
N ILE A 212 -7.08 -13.24 -1.34
CA ILE A 212 -6.91 -13.12 0.11
C ILE A 212 -8.08 -13.76 0.84
N GLU A 213 -9.31 -13.40 0.52
CA GLU A 213 -10.51 -13.94 1.16
C GLU A 213 -10.66 -15.44 0.93
N ALA A 214 -10.37 -15.92 -0.28
CA ALA A 214 -10.37 -17.34 -0.59
C ALA A 214 -9.36 -18.11 0.27
N ALA A 215 -8.15 -17.58 0.46
CA ALA A 215 -7.13 -18.21 1.30
C ALA A 215 -7.49 -18.14 2.79
N LEU A 216 -7.94 -16.98 3.30
CA LEU A 216 -8.32 -16.82 4.71
C LEU A 216 -9.53 -17.68 5.12
N SER A 217 -10.37 -18.08 4.17
CA SER A 217 -11.54 -18.94 4.40
C SER A 217 -11.23 -20.44 4.39
N LYS A 218 -10.02 -20.82 4.00
CA LYS A 218 -9.63 -22.25 3.95
C LYS A 218 -9.29 -22.81 5.32
N SER A 219 -9.51 -24.12 5.46
CA SER A 219 -8.95 -24.87 6.58
C SER A 219 -7.51 -25.27 6.27
N TYR A 220 -6.61 -24.99 7.19
CA TYR A 220 -5.20 -25.37 7.13
C TYR A 220 -4.85 -26.53 8.06
N ALA A 221 -5.77 -26.95 8.92
CA ALA A 221 -5.64 -28.20 9.66
C ALA A 221 -5.59 -29.40 8.69
N ALA A 222 -4.87 -30.45 9.05
CA ALA A 222 -4.66 -31.67 8.25
C ALA A 222 -3.84 -31.50 6.96
N ARG A 223 -2.94 -30.49 6.91
CA ARG A 223 -2.03 -30.29 5.78
C ARG A 223 -0.58 -30.75 6.05
N GLY A 224 -0.29 -31.17 7.27
CA GLY A 224 1.02 -31.66 7.70
C GLY A 224 1.17 -31.59 9.21
N VAL A 225 2.22 -32.21 9.76
CA VAL A 225 2.43 -32.34 11.21
C VAL A 225 2.47 -30.98 11.93
N ALA A 226 3.07 -29.98 11.32
CA ALA A 226 3.19 -28.63 11.91
C ALA A 226 1.82 -27.93 11.96
N SER A 227 1.06 -27.95 10.87
CA SER A 227 -0.23 -27.29 10.80
C SER A 227 -1.27 -27.97 11.70
N ASP A 228 -1.27 -29.30 11.77
CA ASP A 228 -2.20 -30.05 12.64
C ASP A 228 -2.00 -29.69 14.12
N ALA A 229 -0.75 -29.61 14.55
CA ALA A 229 -0.40 -29.29 15.93
C ALA A 229 -0.61 -27.79 16.27
N LEU A 230 -0.36 -26.90 15.32
CA LEU A 230 -0.61 -25.46 15.52
C LEU A 230 -2.09 -25.16 15.73
N PHE A 231 -2.98 -25.85 15.01
CA PHE A 231 -4.43 -25.67 15.10
C PHE A 231 -5.12 -26.59 16.12
N GLU A 232 -4.36 -27.32 16.95
CA GLU A 232 -4.90 -28.17 18.00
C GLU A 232 -5.77 -27.37 18.97
N GLY A 233 -7.02 -27.79 19.15
CA GLY A 233 -8.00 -27.18 20.06
C GLY A 233 -8.70 -25.93 19.47
N LYS A 234 -8.38 -25.51 18.22
CA LYS A 234 -9.10 -24.46 17.53
C LYS A 234 -10.45 -24.99 17.02
N PRO A 235 -11.59 -24.33 17.31
CA PRO A 235 -12.88 -24.66 16.73
C PRO A 235 -12.86 -24.58 15.21
N ALA A 236 -13.56 -25.48 14.53
CA ALA A 236 -13.57 -25.55 13.06
C ALA A 236 -14.15 -24.27 12.43
N GLU A 237 -15.11 -23.64 13.10
CA GLU A 237 -15.77 -22.40 12.71
C GLU A 237 -14.93 -21.13 12.99
N ALA A 238 -13.93 -21.22 13.87
CA ALA A 238 -13.07 -20.09 14.18
C ALA A 238 -12.17 -19.74 13.00
N GLY A 239 -12.02 -18.44 12.71
CA GLY A 239 -11.14 -17.92 11.65
C GLY A 239 -9.65 -18.12 11.95
N LEU A 240 -8.81 -17.44 11.17
CA LEU A 240 -7.36 -17.46 11.30
C LEU A 240 -6.80 -16.27 12.11
N GLU A 241 -7.66 -15.54 12.82
CA GLU A 241 -7.21 -14.47 13.72
C GLU A 241 -6.23 -15.04 14.75
N GLY A 242 -5.11 -14.33 14.97
CA GLY A 242 -4.08 -14.78 15.90
C GLY A 242 -3.02 -15.73 15.32
N TYR A 243 -3.17 -16.19 14.07
CA TYR A 243 -2.28 -17.20 13.49
C TYR A 243 -1.26 -16.67 12.47
N VAL A 244 -1.47 -15.50 11.87
CA VAL A 244 -0.55 -14.94 10.86
C VAL A 244 0.62 -14.29 11.55
N TYR A 245 1.65 -15.08 11.89
CA TYR A 245 2.78 -14.64 12.71
C TYR A 245 3.53 -13.45 12.14
N GLY A 246 3.80 -12.47 13.02
CA GLY A 246 4.41 -11.19 12.68
C GLY A 246 5.92 -11.30 12.51
N GLU A 247 6.38 -11.43 11.27
CA GLU A 247 7.79 -11.43 10.85
C GLU A 247 7.89 -10.96 9.39
N THR A 248 9.11 -10.71 8.91
CA THR A 248 9.37 -10.39 7.50
C THR A 248 9.76 -11.66 6.75
N TYR A 249 9.02 -11.97 5.70
CA TYR A 249 9.17 -13.15 4.87
C TYR A 249 9.56 -12.79 3.45
N ALA A 250 10.38 -13.62 2.82
CA ALA A 250 10.72 -13.51 1.41
C ALA A 250 10.04 -14.64 0.63
N PHE A 251 9.21 -14.28 -0.34
CA PHE A 251 8.50 -15.23 -1.20
C PHE A 251 8.84 -15.01 -2.67
N SER A 252 8.74 -16.07 -3.45
CA SER A 252 8.71 -15.91 -4.91
C SER A 252 7.45 -15.12 -5.32
N SER A 253 7.57 -14.26 -6.34
CA SER A 253 6.45 -13.45 -6.83
C SER A 253 5.27 -14.28 -7.38
N ASP A 254 5.45 -15.57 -7.64
CA ASP A 254 4.38 -16.50 -8.03
C ASP A 254 3.71 -17.22 -6.84
N ALA A 255 4.22 -17.04 -5.62
CA ALA A 255 3.60 -17.63 -4.45
C ALA A 255 2.14 -17.19 -4.34
N THR A 256 1.26 -18.13 -4.07
CA THR A 256 -0.15 -17.83 -3.78
C THR A 256 -0.29 -17.36 -2.33
N VAL A 257 -1.40 -16.70 -1.99
CA VAL A 257 -1.69 -16.36 -0.58
C VAL A 257 -1.75 -17.61 0.29
N GLU A 258 -2.20 -18.74 -0.26
CA GLU A 258 -2.21 -20.04 0.43
C GLU A 258 -0.81 -20.54 0.75
N ASP A 259 0.14 -20.41 -0.18
CA ASP A 259 1.55 -20.79 0.03
C ASP A 259 2.18 -19.89 1.12
N ILE A 260 1.89 -18.58 1.08
CA ILE A 260 2.35 -17.62 2.09
C ILE A 260 1.83 -18.00 3.47
N LEU A 261 0.52 -18.18 3.61
CA LEU A 261 -0.08 -18.52 4.90
C LEU A 261 0.43 -19.85 5.42
N SER A 262 0.56 -20.87 4.55
CA SER A 262 1.11 -22.17 4.94
C SER A 262 2.52 -22.04 5.51
N HIS A 263 3.40 -21.31 4.82
CA HIS A 263 4.76 -21.07 5.29
C HIS A 263 4.79 -20.27 6.61
N VAL A 264 3.94 -19.25 6.74
CA VAL A 264 3.83 -18.45 7.98
C VAL A 264 3.40 -19.32 9.15
N PHE A 265 2.47 -20.26 8.95
CA PHE A 265 2.02 -21.19 9.98
C PHE A 265 3.13 -22.17 10.39
N ASP A 266 3.91 -22.68 9.44
CA ASP A 266 5.05 -23.55 9.73
C ASP A 266 6.10 -22.81 10.57
N VAL A 267 6.47 -21.59 10.18
CA VAL A 267 7.41 -20.73 10.94
C VAL A 267 6.87 -20.44 12.34
N TYR A 268 5.58 -20.11 12.46
CA TYR A 268 4.98 -19.83 13.78
C TYR A 268 5.07 -21.05 14.69
N TYR A 269 4.75 -22.22 14.17
CA TYR A 269 4.83 -23.46 14.95
C TYR A 269 6.28 -23.79 15.35
N GLU A 270 7.26 -23.62 14.47
CA GLU A 270 8.69 -23.76 14.79
C GLU A 270 9.12 -22.82 15.94
N LYS A 271 8.68 -21.57 15.92
CA LYS A 271 8.97 -20.59 17.00
C LYS A 271 8.32 -21.04 18.33
N ILE A 272 7.07 -21.54 18.29
CA ILE A 272 6.37 -22.08 19.45
C ILE A 272 7.13 -23.27 20.08
N LEU A 273 7.63 -24.17 19.24
CA LEU A 273 8.42 -25.33 19.69
C LEU A 273 9.78 -24.88 20.27
N ALA A 274 10.47 -23.97 19.59
CA ALA A 274 11.76 -23.45 20.04
C ALA A 274 11.71 -22.78 21.42
N GLN A 275 10.58 -22.17 21.77
CA GLN A 275 10.34 -21.52 23.07
C GLN A 275 9.73 -22.47 24.13
N ASN A 276 9.53 -23.75 23.79
CA ASN A 276 8.91 -24.74 24.69
C ASN A 276 7.58 -24.25 25.31
N ILE A 277 6.69 -23.71 24.49
CA ILE A 277 5.45 -23.04 24.92
C ILE A 277 4.35 -24.05 25.27
N ILE A 278 4.25 -25.15 24.53
CA ILE A 278 3.10 -26.07 24.57
C ILE A 278 2.98 -26.75 25.93
N GLU A 279 4.08 -27.30 26.46
CA GLU A 279 4.05 -28.09 27.69
C GLU A 279 3.69 -27.24 28.93
N PRO A 280 4.25 -26.04 29.15
CA PRO A 280 3.81 -25.16 30.23
C PRO A 280 2.34 -24.73 30.14
N LEU A 281 1.79 -24.52 28.94
CA LEU A 281 0.36 -24.24 28.76
C LEU A 281 -0.49 -25.44 29.19
N LYS A 282 -0.13 -26.66 28.76
CA LYS A 282 -0.83 -27.90 29.16
C LYS A 282 -0.81 -28.13 30.67
N GLN A 283 0.30 -27.85 31.34
CA GLN A 283 0.42 -27.94 32.81
C GLN A 283 -0.52 -26.96 33.53
N ARG A 284 -0.88 -25.86 32.89
CA ARG A 284 -1.87 -24.89 33.38
C ARG A 284 -3.30 -25.20 32.97
N GLY A 285 -3.52 -26.30 32.25
CA GLY A 285 -4.84 -26.72 31.77
C GLY A 285 -5.31 -25.96 30.52
N PHE A 286 -4.38 -25.30 29.79
CA PHE A 286 -4.70 -24.57 28.58
C PHE A 286 -4.30 -25.36 27.33
N THR A 287 -5.15 -25.32 26.30
CA THR A 287 -4.76 -25.71 24.94
C THR A 287 -3.89 -24.64 24.31
N LEU A 288 -3.17 -24.96 23.24
CA LEU A 288 -2.42 -23.95 22.47
C LEU A 288 -3.34 -22.82 21.96
N TYR A 289 -4.54 -23.16 21.49
CA TYR A 289 -5.53 -22.17 21.07
C TYR A 289 -5.90 -21.19 22.18
N GLN A 290 -6.18 -21.68 23.39
CA GLN A 290 -6.46 -20.82 24.54
C GLN A 290 -5.26 -19.97 24.95
N GLY A 291 -4.05 -20.52 24.82
CA GLY A 291 -2.79 -19.76 24.99
C GLY A 291 -2.67 -18.62 24.00
N ILE A 292 -2.98 -18.87 22.72
CA ILE A 292 -2.97 -17.82 21.67
C ILE A 292 -4.02 -16.75 21.94
N ILE A 293 -5.22 -17.12 22.40
CA ILE A 293 -6.26 -16.17 22.80
C ILE A 293 -5.72 -15.24 23.89
N LEU A 294 -5.23 -15.77 25.00
CA LEU A 294 -4.75 -14.96 26.12
C LEU A 294 -3.54 -14.13 25.71
N ALA A 295 -2.61 -14.70 24.94
CA ALA A 295 -1.44 -14.00 24.45
C ALA A 295 -1.80 -12.83 23.51
N SER A 296 -2.88 -12.94 22.72
CA SER A 296 -3.35 -11.86 21.87
C SER A 296 -3.86 -10.66 22.68
N ILE A 297 -4.43 -10.91 23.86
CA ILE A 297 -4.85 -9.85 24.79
C ILE A 297 -3.61 -9.23 25.42
N VAL A 298 -2.69 -10.02 25.96
CA VAL A 298 -1.42 -9.54 26.54
C VAL A 298 -0.64 -8.70 25.53
N GLN A 299 -0.56 -9.12 24.26
CA GLN A 299 0.10 -8.39 23.17
C GLN A 299 -0.50 -7.00 22.94
N ARG A 300 -1.80 -6.87 23.13
CA ARG A 300 -2.53 -5.61 22.90
C ARG A 300 -2.48 -4.68 24.13
N GLU A 301 -2.26 -5.24 25.32
CA GLU A 301 -2.12 -4.48 26.56
C GLU A 301 -0.69 -3.97 26.76
N VAL A 302 0.31 -4.81 26.46
CA VAL A 302 1.71 -4.49 26.75
C VAL A 302 2.59 -4.76 25.53
N SER A 303 3.19 -3.71 25.00
CA SER A 303 4.20 -3.81 23.96
C SER A 303 5.54 -4.24 24.54
N ALA A 304 6.24 -5.18 23.87
CA ALA A 304 7.60 -5.55 24.19
C ALA A 304 8.57 -4.97 23.15
N ALA A 305 9.76 -4.56 23.61
CA ALA A 305 10.81 -4.08 22.72
C ALA A 305 11.34 -5.19 21.78
N ASN A 306 11.27 -6.46 22.22
CA ASN A 306 11.64 -7.64 21.43
C ASN A 306 10.43 -8.58 21.33
N ALA A 307 9.92 -8.76 20.13
CA ALA A 307 8.78 -9.64 19.87
C ALA A 307 9.11 -11.14 20.08
N ASN A 308 10.39 -11.52 20.10
CA ASN A 308 10.82 -12.90 20.27
C ASN A 308 11.05 -13.30 21.74
N GLU A 309 10.95 -12.36 22.69
CA GLU A 309 11.22 -12.59 24.11
C GLU A 309 10.08 -12.03 24.96
N ALA A 310 9.69 -12.79 26.00
CA ALA A 310 8.70 -12.34 26.96
C ALA A 310 9.28 -11.19 27.80
N SER A 311 8.65 -10.01 27.79
CA SER A 311 9.00 -8.97 28.73
C SER A 311 8.48 -9.28 30.13
N GLU A 312 9.06 -8.69 31.16
CA GLU A 312 8.60 -8.89 32.53
C GLU A 312 7.17 -8.36 32.71
N ASP A 313 6.84 -7.21 32.11
CA ASP A 313 5.48 -6.66 32.16
C ASP A 313 4.47 -7.60 31.51
N GLN A 314 4.80 -8.20 30.34
CA GLN A 314 3.94 -9.21 29.70
C GLN A 314 3.72 -10.42 30.61
N ARG A 315 4.76 -10.89 31.32
CA ARG A 315 4.66 -12.01 32.23
C ARG A 315 3.80 -11.67 33.46
N GLN A 316 3.93 -10.47 33.99
CA GLN A 316 3.12 -10.00 35.10
C GLN A 316 1.67 -9.80 34.71
N VAL A 317 1.38 -9.18 33.57
CA VAL A 317 0.00 -9.03 33.05
C VAL A 317 -0.64 -10.37 32.74
N ALA A 318 0.11 -11.32 32.17
CA ALA A 318 -0.38 -12.68 31.95
C ALA A 318 -0.78 -13.34 33.28
N GLN A 319 -0.01 -13.18 34.36
CA GLN A 319 -0.36 -13.70 35.69
C GLN A 319 -1.60 -13.00 36.27
N VAL A 320 -1.75 -11.69 36.10
CA VAL A 320 -2.99 -10.97 36.49
C VAL A 320 -4.21 -11.59 35.82
N PHE A 321 -4.13 -11.90 34.55
CA PHE A 321 -5.24 -12.55 33.83
C PHE A 321 -5.50 -13.97 34.35
N TYR A 322 -4.48 -14.76 34.64
CA TYR A 322 -4.67 -16.09 35.30
C TYR A 322 -5.31 -15.95 36.65
N ASN A 323 -4.90 -14.97 37.47
CA ASN A 323 -5.51 -14.73 38.79
C ASN A 323 -7.00 -14.38 38.67
N ARG A 324 -7.35 -13.53 37.71
CA ARG A 324 -8.76 -13.17 37.41
C ARG A 324 -9.56 -14.37 36.93
N LEU A 325 -9.01 -15.19 36.02
CA LEU A 325 -9.68 -16.41 35.53
C LEU A 325 -9.93 -17.38 36.67
N ALA A 326 -8.97 -17.60 37.58
CA ALA A 326 -9.10 -18.48 38.74
C ALA A 326 -10.22 -18.02 39.71
N MET A 327 -10.47 -16.70 39.80
CA MET A 327 -11.53 -16.11 40.62
C MET A 327 -12.86 -15.94 39.86
N ASN A 328 -12.96 -16.41 38.61
CA ASN A 328 -14.10 -16.12 37.72
C ASN A 328 -14.41 -14.62 37.58
N MET A 329 -13.37 -13.80 37.66
CA MET A 329 -13.43 -12.37 37.48
C MET A 329 -13.31 -12.03 36.00
N PRO A 330 -14.06 -11.03 35.48
CA PRO A 330 -13.86 -10.52 34.13
C PRO A 330 -12.41 -10.10 33.88
N LEU A 331 -11.84 -10.41 32.70
CA LEU A 331 -10.48 -9.98 32.36
C LEU A 331 -10.37 -8.44 32.29
N GLY A 332 -11.46 -7.74 31.96
CA GLY A 332 -11.58 -6.30 32.05
C GLY A 332 -10.68 -5.53 31.09
N SER A 333 -10.34 -6.13 29.95
CA SER A 333 -9.47 -5.55 28.94
C SER A 333 -10.29 -4.77 27.92
N ASP A 334 -9.99 -3.47 27.77
CA ASP A 334 -10.68 -2.56 26.85
C ASP A 334 -10.46 -2.93 25.39
N VAL A 335 -9.25 -3.42 25.06
CA VAL A 335 -8.91 -3.80 23.68
C VAL A 335 -9.77 -4.96 23.17
N THR A 336 -10.30 -5.80 24.08
CA THR A 336 -11.24 -6.87 23.70
C THR A 336 -12.61 -6.33 23.35
N ALA A 337 -13.07 -5.28 24.04
CA ALA A 337 -14.31 -4.57 23.72
C ALA A 337 -14.20 -3.86 22.38
N TYR A 338 -13.08 -3.16 22.14
CA TYR A 338 -12.82 -2.47 20.88
C TYR A 338 -12.74 -3.43 19.69
N TYR A 339 -12.06 -4.56 19.86
CA TYR A 339 -12.06 -5.60 18.83
C TYR A 339 -13.47 -6.12 18.55
N GLY A 340 -14.27 -6.36 19.60
CA GLY A 340 -15.65 -6.79 19.45
C GLY A 340 -16.51 -5.78 18.71
N ALA A 341 -16.36 -4.48 18.99
CA ALA A 341 -17.04 -3.39 18.28
C ALA A 341 -16.67 -3.39 16.78
N ASP A 342 -15.39 -3.53 16.47
CA ASP A 342 -14.90 -3.59 15.08
C ASP A 342 -15.52 -4.77 14.31
N GLN A 343 -15.72 -5.94 14.96
CA GLN A 343 -16.31 -7.10 14.31
C GLN A 343 -17.77 -6.90 13.89
N ILE A 344 -18.50 -6.05 14.60
CA ILE A 344 -19.93 -5.78 14.32
C ILE A 344 -20.14 -4.41 13.65
N GLY A 345 -19.07 -3.66 13.38
CA GLY A 345 -19.13 -2.35 12.73
C GLY A 345 -19.71 -1.25 13.60
N GLU A 346 -19.60 -1.36 14.92
CA GLU A 346 -20.00 -0.35 15.88
C GLU A 346 -18.83 0.53 16.32
N SER A 347 -19.15 1.70 16.91
CA SER A 347 -18.15 2.57 17.49
C SER A 347 -17.43 1.90 18.66
N ARG A 348 -16.11 2.07 18.73
CA ARG A 348 -15.26 1.55 19.82
C ARG A 348 -15.66 2.18 21.16
N THR A 349 -16.27 1.37 22.00
CA THR A 349 -16.64 1.73 23.38
C THR A 349 -16.49 0.52 24.27
N VAL A 350 -16.17 0.73 25.53
CA VAL A 350 -16.08 -0.34 26.54
C VAL A 350 -17.46 -0.92 26.90
N GLU A 351 -18.55 -0.25 26.49
CA GLU A 351 -19.92 -0.67 26.75
C GLU A 351 -20.53 -1.55 25.65
N VAL A 352 -19.78 -1.80 24.54
CA VAL A 352 -20.28 -2.65 23.45
C VAL A 352 -20.70 -4.01 23.95
N ASP A 353 -21.82 -4.53 23.43
CA ASP A 353 -22.35 -5.84 23.84
C ASP A 353 -21.98 -6.92 22.83
N THR A 354 -20.80 -7.48 23.00
CA THR A 354 -20.28 -8.60 22.18
C THR A 354 -19.65 -9.67 23.06
N PRO A 355 -19.62 -10.93 22.61
CA PRO A 355 -18.93 -12.00 23.34
C PRO A 355 -17.44 -11.75 23.56
N TYR A 356 -16.83 -10.83 22.81
CA TYR A 356 -15.45 -10.42 22.98
C TYR A 356 -15.23 -9.44 24.14
N ASN A 357 -16.28 -8.75 24.64
CA ASN A 357 -16.13 -7.75 25.69
C ASN A 357 -15.86 -8.41 27.05
N THR A 358 -14.60 -8.54 27.41
CA THR A 358 -14.18 -9.13 28.71
C THR A 358 -14.39 -8.22 29.91
N ARG A 359 -14.97 -7.03 29.74
CA ARG A 359 -15.47 -6.21 30.86
C ARG A 359 -16.87 -6.67 31.29
N LYS A 360 -17.64 -7.24 30.36
CA LYS A 360 -19.00 -7.73 30.59
C LYS A 360 -19.05 -9.23 30.84
N TYR A 361 -18.24 -9.98 30.10
CA TYR A 361 -18.29 -11.43 30.12
C TYR A 361 -17.00 -12.00 30.74
N PRO A 362 -17.11 -12.82 31.82
CA PRO A 362 -15.93 -13.47 32.40
C PRO A 362 -15.41 -14.59 31.50
N GLY A 363 -14.15 -14.94 31.67
CA GLY A 363 -13.48 -15.98 30.89
C GLY A 363 -12.70 -15.44 29.70
N LEU A 364 -12.24 -16.34 28.83
CA LEU A 364 -11.54 -15.99 27.60
C LEU A 364 -12.53 -15.51 26.54
N THR A 365 -12.03 -14.66 25.61
CA THR A 365 -12.77 -14.33 24.40
C THR A 365 -13.02 -15.56 23.53
N PRO A 366 -14.03 -15.53 22.61
CA PRO A 366 -14.32 -16.66 21.71
C PRO A 366 -13.14 -17.06 20.80
N GLY A 367 -12.25 -16.11 20.53
CA GLY A 367 -11.06 -16.29 19.72
C GLY A 367 -10.02 -15.20 19.99
N PRO A 368 -8.83 -15.30 19.37
CA PRO A 368 -7.82 -14.26 19.46
C PRO A 368 -8.33 -12.91 18.91
N ILE A 369 -7.77 -11.80 19.41
CA ILE A 369 -8.14 -10.44 18.98
C ILE A 369 -7.03 -9.78 18.15
N ALA A 370 -5.91 -10.42 17.99
CA ALA A 370 -4.76 -9.99 17.20
C ALA A 370 -3.76 -11.14 17.09
N VAL A 371 -2.77 -11.03 16.22
CA VAL A 371 -1.65 -11.97 16.22
C VAL A 371 -0.69 -11.67 17.38
N PRO A 372 -0.47 -12.60 18.33
CA PRO A 372 0.52 -12.38 19.37
C PRO A 372 1.95 -12.60 18.84
N SER A 373 2.90 -11.90 19.41
CA SER A 373 4.31 -12.24 19.28
C SER A 373 4.61 -13.57 20.02
N VAL A 374 5.67 -14.24 19.62
CA VAL A 374 6.09 -15.45 20.36
C VAL A 374 6.52 -15.11 21.80
N GLY A 375 7.02 -13.88 22.03
CA GLY A 375 7.32 -13.37 23.37
C GLY A 375 6.07 -13.24 24.23
N ALA A 376 4.97 -12.68 23.72
CA ALA A 376 3.71 -12.60 24.45
C ALA A 376 3.13 -13.99 24.74
N LEU A 377 3.26 -14.93 23.78
CA LEU A 377 2.81 -16.31 23.99
C LEU A 377 3.70 -17.04 25.02
N ALA A 378 5.02 -16.79 25.03
CA ALA A 378 5.93 -17.31 26.03
C ALA A 378 5.66 -16.72 27.44
N ALA A 379 5.24 -15.46 27.51
CA ALA A 379 4.80 -14.82 28.75
C ALA A 379 3.56 -15.49 29.34
N VAL A 380 2.60 -15.87 28.49
CA VAL A 380 1.40 -16.62 28.90
C VAL A 380 1.76 -18.05 29.30
N ALA A 381 2.66 -18.71 28.59
CA ALA A 381 3.14 -20.05 28.95
C ALA A 381 3.90 -20.06 30.30
N ASN A 382 4.72 -19.04 30.55
CA ASN A 382 5.55 -18.90 31.74
C ASN A 382 5.36 -17.52 32.37
N PRO A 383 4.20 -17.22 32.97
CA PRO A 383 3.91 -15.95 33.61
C PRO A 383 4.77 -15.74 34.85
N ALA A 384 4.79 -14.51 35.34
CA ALA A 384 5.42 -14.18 36.61
C ALA A 384 4.67 -14.85 37.78
N ASP A 385 5.33 -14.96 38.93
CA ASP A 385 4.70 -15.39 40.18
C ASP A 385 4.28 -14.16 40.98
N ASN A 386 2.99 -13.78 40.91
CA ASN A 386 2.42 -12.66 41.64
C ASN A 386 0.94 -12.91 41.98
N ASP A 387 0.41 -12.12 42.93
CA ASP A 387 -0.98 -12.16 43.38
C ASP A 387 -1.78 -10.91 42.95
N TYR A 388 -1.26 -10.12 41.98
CA TYR A 388 -1.94 -8.95 41.47
C TYR A 388 -3.19 -9.34 40.67
N ILE A 389 -4.25 -8.51 40.79
CA ILE A 389 -5.50 -8.64 40.04
C ILE A 389 -5.84 -7.36 39.27
N TYR A 390 -5.04 -6.30 39.44
CA TYR A 390 -5.18 -5.06 38.73
C TYR A 390 -3.84 -4.63 38.11
N PHE A 391 -3.92 -3.97 36.98
CA PHE A 391 -2.79 -3.26 36.37
C PHE A 391 -3.29 -2.05 35.57
N LEU A 392 -2.42 -1.09 35.33
CA LEU A 392 -2.61 0.02 34.41
C LEU A 392 -1.28 0.46 33.79
N SER A 393 -1.31 1.03 32.60
CA SER A 393 -0.18 1.72 32.01
C SER A 393 -0.23 3.19 32.41
N GLY A 394 0.75 3.66 33.15
CA GLY A 394 0.86 5.06 33.57
C GLY A 394 1.14 6.02 32.42
N ASP A 395 1.05 7.33 32.69
CA ASP A 395 1.38 8.38 31.73
C ASP A 395 2.86 8.40 31.35
N ASP A 396 3.70 7.75 32.14
CA ASP A 396 5.14 7.53 31.99
C ASP A 396 5.52 6.23 31.27
N ASP A 397 4.52 5.54 30.69
CA ASP A 397 4.66 4.23 30.03
C ASP A 397 5.13 3.08 30.95
N VAL A 398 5.06 3.26 32.28
CA VAL A 398 5.33 2.22 33.28
C VAL A 398 4.04 1.48 33.60
N THR A 399 4.13 0.15 33.74
CA THR A 399 3.00 -0.68 34.18
C THR A 399 2.95 -0.74 35.70
N TYR A 400 1.83 -0.33 36.31
CA TYR A 400 1.58 -0.35 37.75
C TYR A 400 0.59 -1.44 38.10
N PHE A 401 0.91 -2.23 39.12
CA PHE A 401 0.12 -3.39 39.55
C PHE A 401 -0.54 -3.16 40.91
N GLY A 402 -1.68 -3.81 41.16
CA GLY A 402 -2.40 -3.73 42.41
C GLY A 402 -3.08 -5.06 42.78
N ARG A 403 -3.20 -5.34 44.09
CA ARG A 403 -3.90 -6.49 44.65
C ARG A 403 -5.35 -6.18 44.97
N THR A 404 -5.63 -4.90 45.26
CA THR A 404 -6.97 -4.45 45.65
C THR A 404 -7.42 -3.28 44.77
N ASP A 405 -8.72 -2.98 44.78
CA ASP A 405 -9.24 -1.81 44.08
C ASP A 405 -8.67 -0.51 44.66
N GLU A 406 -8.43 -0.44 45.98
CA GLU A 406 -7.85 0.72 46.61
C GLU A 406 -6.42 1.00 46.11
N GLU A 407 -5.59 -0.04 45.94
CA GLU A 407 -4.28 0.07 45.32
C GLU A 407 -4.37 0.51 43.85
N HIS A 408 -5.34 -0.04 43.12
CA HIS A 408 -5.57 0.33 41.73
C HIS A 408 -6.00 1.81 41.59
N GLN A 409 -6.95 2.27 42.42
CA GLN A 409 -7.38 3.67 42.44
C GLN A 409 -6.24 4.62 42.84
N ALA A 410 -5.36 4.19 43.77
CA ALA A 410 -4.16 4.94 44.11
C ALA A 410 -3.19 5.02 42.94
N ASN A 411 -2.98 3.95 42.20
CA ASN A 411 -2.15 3.94 40.97
C ASN A 411 -2.72 4.86 39.91
N ILE A 412 -4.04 4.81 39.65
CA ILE A 412 -4.72 5.72 38.72
C ILE A 412 -4.45 7.17 39.12
N LYS A 413 -4.70 7.50 40.39
CA LYS A 413 -4.54 8.86 40.92
C LYS A 413 -3.11 9.37 40.81
N ASN A 414 -2.12 8.51 40.99
CA ASN A 414 -0.71 8.92 41.09
C ASN A 414 0.01 8.88 39.73
N HIS A 415 -0.42 8.03 38.80
CA HIS A 415 0.35 7.70 37.61
C HIS A 415 -0.42 7.80 36.29
N CYS A 416 -1.75 8.04 36.31
CA CYS A 416 -2.57 8.00 35.11
C CYS A 416 -3.59 9.17 35.05
N HIS A 417 -3.06 10.38 34.80
CA HIS A 417 -3.90 11.60 34.74
C HIS A 417 -4.39 11.91 33.33
N VAL A 418 -3.65 11.51 32.31
CA VAL A 418 -3.97 11.79 30.90
C VAL A 418 -4.61 10.57 30.25
N LYS A 419 -3.94 9.43 30.30
CA LYS A 419 -4.42 8.19 29.64
C LYS A 419 -5.71 7.67 30.27
N CYS A 420 -5.90 7.82 31.59
CA CYS A 420 -7.11 7.39 32.29
C CYS A 420 -8.21 8.46 32.37
N ALA A 421 -7.97 9.67 31.88
CA ALA A 421 -8.99 10.75 31.85
C ALA A 421 -9.84 10.71 30.57
N ILE A 422 -9.56 9.82 29.64
CA ILE A 422 -10.35 9.64 28.40
C ILE A 422 -11.49 8.67 28.74
N PRO A 423 -12.77 9.14 28.65
CA PRO A 423 -13.93 8.33 28.98
C PRO A 423 -14.15 7.18 28.00
#